data_e6f595a79909585bb87a8716c6e8d7ab
#
_entry.id   e6f595a79909585bb87a8716c6e8d7ab
#
_cell.length_a   1.000
_cell.length_b   1.000
_cell.length_c   1.000
_cell.angle_alpha   90.00
_cell.angle_beta   90.00
_cell.angle_gamma   90.00
#
_symmetry.space_group_name_H-M   'P 1'
#
loop_
_entity.id
_entity.type
_entity.pdbx_description
1 polymer ?
#
loop_
_entity_poly.entity_id
_entity_poly.type
_entity_poly.pdbx_seq_one_letter_code
_entity_poly.pdbx_strand_id
1 'polypeptide(L)'
;MKAMVYRSYGSPDVLEFTTLAEPTPKPDEVLIRVVASSINQGDWHLLHGEPLLVRPSAGLWRPKHPILGADVAGVVVAVGRAVTRFEPGDAVFGDLSASGRGGFAEYVAAPEDALALKPAAVPFADAAATPTAGVTALQGLRTHGRLAPGQQVLVNGASGGVGTFAVQIAATLGATVTAVCSTRNVAQARRLGADTVIDYTQEDFTQGGQRYDLIFDTVGNRSVAEYRQVLAPQGRFVTTTFLPALALRGPWLARRGGPSMQNMMAKPDRDDLAFLAGLLEERRLTPVIDRCYPLDETADALRYVGAGHARGKVIVVPEGADGSAPTAAHAIAEPGDRP
;
A
#
# COMPACT_ATOMS: atom_id res chain seq x y z
N MET A 1 4.69 -12.66 23.43
CA MET A 1 4.34 -11.45 22.67
C MET A 1 2.84 -11.30 22.53
N LYS A 2 2.32 -10.09 22.48
CA LYS A 2 0.93 -9.80 22.13
C LYS A 2 0.78 -9.80 20.61
N ALA A 3 -0.35 -10.32 20.10
CA ALA A 3 -0.66 -10.37 18.69
C ALA A 3 -2.16 -10.37 18.43
N MET A 4 -2.55 -9.87 17.26
CA MET A 4 -3.91 -9.96 16.73
C MET A 4 -4.01 -11.19 15.83
N VAL A 5 -4.82 -12.17 16.23
CA VAL A 5 -4.88 -13.51 15.64
C VAL A 5 -6.27 -13.78 15.05
N TYR A 6 -6.33 -14.43 13.88
CA TYR A 6 -7.57 -14.99 13.35
C TYR A 6 -7.38 -16.48 13.01
N ARG A 7 -8.40 -17.29 13.31
CA ARG A 7 -8.39 -18.75 13.13
C ARG A 7 -9.39 -19.24 12.10
N SER A 8 -10.28 -18.36 11.67
CA SER A 8 -11.29 -18.59 10.65
C SER A 8 -11.45 -17.35 9.79
N TYR A 9 -11.89 -17.52 8.55
CA TYR A 9 -12.28 -16.42 7.70
C TYR A 9 -13.57 -15.79 8.21
N GLY A 10 -13.70 -14.47 8.11
CA GLY A 10 -14.90 -13.75 8.55
C GLY A 10 -14.72 -12.24 8.60
N SER A 11 -15.66 -11.56 9.26
CA SER A 11 -15.56 -10.13 9.58
C SER A 11 -14.43 -9.87 10.58
N PRO A 12 -14.06 -8.61 10.84
CA PRO A 12 -13.07 -8.28 11.87
C PRO A 12 -13.40 -8.81 13.29
N ASP A 13 -14.64 -9.28 13.52
CA ASP A 13 -15.06 -9.87 14.80
C ASP A 13 -14.41 -11.25 15.10
N VAL A 14 -13.82 -11.90 14.08
CA VAL A 14 -13.06 -13.15 14.26
C VAL A 14 -11.64 -12.94 14.77
N LEU A 15 -11.21 -11.68 14.91
CA LEU A 15 -9.90 -11.33 15.43
C LEU A 15 -9.86 -11.41 16.96
N GLU A 16 -8.81 -12.03 17.49
CA GLU A 16 -8.57 -12.22 18.91
C GLU A 16 -7.24 -11.58 19.29
N PHE A 17 -7.26 -10.63 20.24
CA PHE A 17 -6.04 -10.12 20.85
C PHE A 17 -5.56 -11.10 21.91
N THR A 18 -4.38 -11.69 21.71
CA THR A 18 -3.92 -12.80 22.56
C THR A 18 -2.41 -12.78 22.77
N THR A 19 -1.93 -13.59 23.70
CA THR A 19 -0.50 -13.78 23.95
C THR A 19 -0.02 -15.07 23.32
N LEU A 20 1.05 -14.98 22.52
CA LEU A 20 1.73 -16.09 21.86
C LEU A 20 3.20 -16.17 22.31
N ALA A 21 3.86 -17.30 22.03
CA ALA A 21 5.31 -17.37 22.12
C ALA A 21 5.95 -16.42 21.07
N GLU A 22 7.10 -15.86 21.40
CA GLU A 22 7.86 -15.09 20.42
C GLU A 22 8.37 -16.01 19.30
N PRO A 23 8.38 -15.55 18.03
CA PRO A 23 8.92 -16.35 16.94
C PRO A 23 10.44 -16.48 17.06
N THR A 24 10.97 -17.64 16.71
CA THR A 24 12.41 -17.85 16.55
C THR A 24 12.76 -17.70 15.07
N PRO A 25 13.70 -16.81 14.70
CA PRO A 25 14.05 -16.60 13.30
C PRO A 25 14.74 -17.85 12.71
N LYS A 26 14.38 -18.19 11.47
CA LYS A 26 15.08 -19.20 10.68
C LYS A 26 16.48 -18.70 10.30
N PRO A 27 17.33 -19.55 9.70
CA PRO A 27 18.70 -19.15 9.35
C PRO A 27 18.83 -17.90 8.51
N ASP A 28 17.87 -17.62 7.63
CA ASP A 28 17.79 -16.50 6.70
C ASP A 28 16.80 -15.40 7.14
N GLU A 29 16.26 -15.52 8.34
CA GLU A 29 15.28 -14.57 8.88
C GLU A 29 15.88 -13.64 9.94
N VAL A 30 15.27 -12.49 10.04
CA VAL A 30 15.52 -11.44 11.03
C VAL A 30 14.35 -11.39 12.00
N LEU A 31 14.58 -11.38 13.30
CA LEU A 31 13.56 -11.13 14.30
C LEU A 31 13.45 -9.63 14.55
N ILE A 32 12.28 -9.08 14.32
CA ILE A 32 11.99 -7.65 14.41
C ILE A 32 11.05 -7.41 15.60
N ARG A 33 11.41 -6.51 16.50
CA ARG A 33 10.47 -5.88 17.42
C ARG A 33 9.71 -4.82 16.63
N VAL A 34 8.43 -5.04 16.41
CA VAL A 34 7.57 -4.17 15.62
C VAL A 34 7.33 -2.87 16.37
N VAL A 35 7.56 -1.75 15.69
CA VAL A 35 7.23 -0.41 16.20
C VAL A 35 5.97 0.11 15.53
N ALA A 36 5.78 -0.19 14.25
CA ALA A 36 4.57 0.15 13.51
C ALA A 36 4.31 -0.89 12.41
N SER A 37 3.06 -1.11 12.11
CA SER A 37 2.57 -1.86 10.95
C SER A 37 1.51 -1.05 10.23
N SER A 38 1.19 -1.36 8.98
CA SER A 38 0.11 -0.68 8.28
C SER A 38 -0.90 -1.65 7.69
N ILE A 39 -2.17 -1.21 7.65
CA ILE A 39 -3.26 -1.98 7.07
C ILE A 39 -3.30 -1.76 5.56
N ASN A 40 -3.48 -2.85 4.84
CA ASN A 40 -3.67 -2.88 3.40
C ASN A 40 -5.01 -3.52 3.03
N GLN A 41 -5.54 -3.19 1.87
CA GLN A 41 -6.75 -3.83 1.34
C GLN A 41 -6.57 -5.35 1.21
N GLY A 42 -5.32 -5.82 0.98
CA GLY A 42 -4.98 -7.24 0.98
C GLY A 42 -5.24 -7.94 2.33
N ASP A 43 -5.03 -7.25 3.46
CA ASP A 43 -5.32 -7.80 4.79
C ASP A 43 -6.83 -7.97 5.00
N TRP A 44 -7.65 -7.01 4.52
CA TRP A 44 -9.11 -7.09 4.50
C TRP A 44 -9.59 -8.29 3.68
N HIS A 45 -9.09 -8.46 2.46
CA HIS A 45 -9.47 -9.58 1.59
C HIS A 45 -9.07 -10.93 2.18
N LEU A 46 -7.91 -11.03 2.79
CA LEU A 46 -7.44 -12.26 3.43
C LEU A 46 -8.24 -12.60 4.67
N LEU A 47 -8.60 -11.61 5.48
CA LEU A 47 -9.45 -11.82 6.66
C LEU A 47 -10.80 -12.44 6.27
N HIS A 48 -11.42 -11.92 5.20
CA HIS A 48 -12.70 -12.43 4.71
C HIS A 48 -12.55 -13.74 3.89
N GLY A 49 -11.32 -14.04 3.41
CA GLY A 49 -11.09 -15.12 2.44
C GLY A 49 -11.81 -14.87 1.10
N GLU A 50 -11.91 -13.61 0.68
CA GLU A 50 -12.60 -13.15 -0.51
C GLU A 50 -11.69 -12.27 -1.39
N PRO A 51 -11.82 -12.39 -2.73
CA PRO A 51 -12.61 -13.38 -3.46
C PRO A 51 -12.10 -14.81 -3.20
N LEU A 52 -12.94 -15.83 -3.41
CA LEU A 52 -12.56 -17.23 -3.12
C LEU A 52 -11.25 -17.69 -3.79
N LEU A 53 -10.83 -16.99 -4.84
CA LEU A 53 -9.56 -17.22 -5.55
C LEU A 53 -8.31 -16.99 -4.68
N VAL A 54 -8.41 -16.29 -3.55
CA VAL A 54 -7.27 -16.10 -2.63
C VAL A 54 -7.05 -17.30 -1.72
N ARG A 55 -8.08 -18.13 -1.46
CA ARG A 55 -8.02 -19.26 -0.53
C ARG A 55 -7.00 -20.35 -0.88
N PRO A 56 -6.77 -20.72 -2.15
CA PRO A 56 -5.74 -21.71 -2.47
C PRO A 56 -4.35 -21.33 -1.95
N SER A 57 -4.01 -20.03 -1.91
CA SER A 57 -2.72 -19.53 -1.37
C SER A 57 -2.77 -19.22 0.12
N ALA A 58 -3.91 -18.70 0.61
CA ALA A 58 -4.10 -18.26 2.00
C ALA A 58 -4.49 -19.38 2.96
N GLY A 59 -4.97 -20.53 2.44
CA GLY A 59 -5.51 -21.67 3.18
C GLY A 59 -6.96 -21.94 2.79
N LEU A 60 -7.25 -23.18 2.35
CA LEU A 60 -8.53 -23.50 1.71
C LEU A 60 -9.72 -23.37 2.68
N TRP A 61 -9.58 -23.91 3.88
CA TRP A 61 -10.63 -23.98 4.90
C TRP A 61 -10.38 -23.10 6.11
N ARG A 62 -9.10 -22.86 6.40
CA ARG A 62 -8.64 -22.02 7.52
C ARG A 62 -7.43 -21.21 7.08
N PRO A 63 -7.18 -20.03 7.67
CA PRO A 63 -5.98 -19.27 7.40
C PRO A 63 -4.71 -20.09 7.65
N LYS A 64 -3.78 -20.05 6.71
CA LYS A 64 -2.45 -20.69 6.84
C LYS A 64 -1.56 -19.91 7.82
N HIS A 65 -1.67 -18.60 7.79
CA HIS A 65 -0.94 -17.67 8.64
C HIS A 65 -1.93 -16.93 9.54
N PRO A 66 -1.89 -17.17 10.85
CA PRO A 66 -2.94 -16.67 11.76
C PRO A 66 -2.78 -15.19 12.14
N ILE A 67 -1.70 -14.52 11.76
CA ILE A 67 -1.45 -13.11 12.03
C ILE A 67 -1.34 -12.39 10.69
N LEU A 68 -2.15 -11.35 10.49
CA LEU A 68 -2.13 -10.47 9.32
C LEU A 68 -1.06 -9.36 9.48
N GLY A 69 -1.08 -8.39 8.58
CA GLY A 69 -0.12 -7.28 8.52
C GLY A 69 1.05 -7.61 7.59
N ALA A 70 0.97 -7.06 6.36
CA ALA A 70 2.04 -7.22 5.37
C ALA A 70 3.18 -6.23 5.62
N ASP A 71 2.86 -5.00 5.97
CA ASP A 71 3.84 -3.95 6.19
C ASP A 71 4.37 -3.98 7.63
N VAL A 72 5.65 -3.78 7.78
CA VAL A 72 6.31 -3.69 9.08
C VAL A 72 7.39 -2.61 9.08
N ALA A 73 7.53 -1.92 10.20
CA ALA A 73 8.72 -1.15 10.54
C ALA A 73 9.06 -1.38 12.00
N GLY A 74 10.34 -1.59 12.31
CA GLY A 74 10.76 -1.95 13.65
C GLY A 74 12.27 -2.03 13.80
N VAL A 75 12.70 -2.59 14.92
CA VAL A 75 14.10 -2.75 15.27
C VAL A 75 14.47 -4.23 15.31
N VAL A 76 15.56 -4.58 14.65
CA VAL A 76 16.12 -5.93 14.69
C VAL A 76 16.56 -6.28 16.11
N VAL A 77 16.12 -7.41 16.63
CA VAL A 77 16.51 -7.89 17.96
C VAL A 77 17.35 -9.16 17.91
N ALA A 78 17.22 -9.96 16.86
CA ALA A 78 18.04 -11.12 16.61
C ALA A 78 18.08 -11.43 15.11
N VAL A 79 19.11 -12.15 14.67
CA VAL A 79 19.30 -12.56 13.28
C VAL A 79 19.61 -14.06 13.20
N GLY A 80 19.12 -14.70 12.15
CA GLY A 80 19.49 -16.08 11.81
C GLY A 80 20.94 -16.17 11.32
N ARG A 81 21.53 -17.35 11.41
CA ARG A 81 22.97 -17.59 11.14
C ARG A 81 23.41 -17.31 9.69
N ALA A 82 22.48 -17.26 8.75
CA ALA A 82 22.77 -17.00 7.33
C ALA A 82 22.46 -15.53 6.94
N VAL A 83 21.91 -14.73 7.84
CA VAL A 83 21.68 -13.30 7.61
C VAL A 83 23.01 -12.56 7.50
N THR A 84 23.16 -11.72 6.50
CA THR A 84 24.39 -10.98 6.21
C THR A 84 24.20 -9.47 6.11
N ARG A 85 22.95 -9.01 6.04
CA ARG A 85 22.62 -7.61 5.71
C ARG A 85 22.19 -6.76 6.90
N PHE A 86 21.85 -7.41 8.00
CA PHE A 86 21.33 -6.73 9.19
C PHE A 86 21.98 -7.26 10.45
N GLU A 87 22.01 -6.40 11.47
CA GLU A 87 22.49 -6.75 12.81
C GLU A 87 21.49 -6.28 13.88
N PRO A 88 21.52 -6.85 15.10
CA PRO A 88 20.69 -6.36 16.19
C PRO A 88 20.92 -4.87 16.45
N GLY A 89 19.82 -4.12 16.56
CA GLY A 89 19.82 -2.65 16.69
C GLY A 89 19.46 -1.92 15.40
N ASP A 90 19.55 -2.55 14.23
CA ASP A 90 19.17 -1.93 12.97
C ASP A 90 17.67 -1.58 12.94
N ALA A 91 17.37 -0.37 12.50
CA ALA A 91 16.01 0.03 12.17
C ALA A 91 15.69 -0.41 10.74
N VAL A 92 14.60 -1.20 10.58
CA VAL A 92 14.22 -1.80 9.29
C VAL A 92 12.74 -1.57 8.98
N PHE A 93 12.38 -1.71 7.71
CA PHE A 93 11.01 -1.75 7.24
C PHE A 93 10.88 -2.66 6.03
N GLY A 94 9.68 -3.18 5.77
CA GLY A 94 9.50 -4.09 4.63
C GLY A 94 8.09 -4.60 4.41
N ASP A 95 7.94 -5.36 3.32
CA ASP A 95 6.70 -6.01 2.88
C ASP A 95 6.78 -7.53 3.07
N LEU A 96 6.02 -8.03 4.03
CA LEU A 96 5.96 -9.46 4.40
C LEU A 96 4.86 -10.22 3.65
N SER A 97 4.24 -9.63 2.63
CA SER A 97 3.10 -10.24 1.94
C SER A 97 3.42 -11.59 1.29
N ALA A 98 4.66 -11.80 0.87
CA ALA A 98 5.14 -13.05 0.28
C ALA A 98 5.71 -14.04 1.32
N SER A 99 6.03 -13.60 2.55
CA SER A 99 6.72 -14.39 3.58
C SER A 99 5.85 -14.81 4.76
N GLY A 100 4.53 -14.66 4.65
CA GLY A 100 3.60 -15.13 5.69
C GLY A 100 2.96 -14.04 6.53
N ARG A 101 3.33 -12.75 6.33
CA ARG A 101 2.81 -11.60 7.10
C ARG A 101 3.26 -11.64 8.56
N GLY A 102 2.47 -11.13 9.48
CA GLY A 102 2.78 -11.17 10.91
C GLY A 102 2.97 -9.79 11.55
N GLY A 103 2.77 -8.71 10.78
CA GLY A 103 2.99 -7.34 11.25
C GLY A 103 2.04 -6.88 12.36
N PHE A 104 0.88 -7.56 12.55
CA PHE A 104 -0.03 -7.23 13.66
C PHE A 104 0.31 -7.99 14.93
N ALA A 105 1.57 -7.86 15.36
CA ALA A 105 2.14 -8.44 16.58
C ALA A 105 3.29 -7.57 17.10
N GLU A 106 3.72 -7.81 18.35
CA GLU A 106 4.88 -7.12 18.93
C GLU A 106 6.21 -7.56 18.29
N TYR A 107 6.28 -8.80 17.80
CA TYR A 107 7.46 -9.37 17.13
C TYR A 107 7.08 -10.13 15.89
N VAL A 108 7.93 -10.08 14.88
CA VAL A 108 7.80 -10.87 13.64
C VAL A 108 9.17 -11.35 13.16
N ALA A 109 9.25 -12.58 12.68
CA ALA A 109 10.40 -13.10 11.96
C ALA A 109 10.16 -12.95 10.45
N ALA A 110 11.11 -12.36 9.73
CA ALA A 110 10.99 -12.05 8.32
C ALA A 110 12.30 -12.37 7.57
N PRO A 111 12.22 -12.89 6.32
CA PRO A 111 13.40 -13.04 5.48
C PRO A 111 14.13 -11.70 5.28
N GLU A 112 15.47 -11.73 5.30
CA GLU A 112 16.25 -10.49 5.10
C GLU A 112 15.96 -9.81 3.75
N ASP A 113 15.58 -10.57 2.71
CA ASP A 113 15.25 -10.03 1.39
C ASP A 113 13.91 -9.28 1.34
N ALA A 114 13.04 -9.45 2.34
CA ALA A 114 11.78 -8.70 2.46
C ALA A 114 11.97 -7.30 3.08
N LEU A 115 13.18 -6.96 3.51
CA LEU A 115 13.48 -5.81 4.34
C LEU A 115 14.49 -4.85 3.70
N ALA A 116 14.38 -3.57 4.08
CA ALA A 116 15.37 -2.52 3.83
C ALA A 116 15.69 -1.77 5.13
N LEU A 117 16.87 -1.14 5.20
CA LEU A 117 17.20 -0.21 6.29
C LEU A 117 16.25 0.98 6.25
N LYS A 118 15.71 1.33 7.41
CA LYS A 118 14.91 2.54 7.58
C LYS A 118 15.83 3.74 7.68
N PRO A 119 15.70 4.78 6.84
CA PRO A 119 16.48 5.99 7.00
C PRO A 119 16.29 6.60 8.40
N ALA A 120 17.37 7.07 8.99
CA ALA A 120 17.37 7.51 10.40
C ALA A 120 16.35 8.62 10.71
N ALA A 121 16.18 9.57 9.77
CA ALA A 121 15.27 10.71 9.92
C ALA A 121 13.81 10.36 9.67
N VAL A 122 13.48 9.17 9.13
CA VAL A 122 12.12 8.76 8.78
C VAL A 122 11.43 8.17 10.01
N PRO A 123 10.25 8.65 10.43
CA PRO A 123 9.48 8.04 11.51
C PRO A 123 9.09 6.59 11.19
N PHE A 124 8.98 5.72 12.20
CA PHE A 124 8.56 4.33 11.99
C PHE A 124 7.17 4.20 11.38
N ALA A 125 6.24 5.10 11.72
CA ALA A 125 4.91 5.12 11.13
C ALA A 125 4.95 5.40 9.61
N ASP A 126 5.78 6.34 9.17
CA ASP A 126 5.97 6.65 7.75
C ASP A 126 6.66 5.48 7.02
N ALA A 127 7.67 4.88 7.66
CA ALA A 127 8.34 3.69 7.14
C ALA A 127 7.35 2.52 6.99
N ALA A 128 6.49 2.25 8.00
CA ALA A 128 5.47 1.21 7.95
C ALA A 128 4.36 1.50 6.91
N ALA A 129 4.06 2.78 6.64
CA ALA A 129 3.07 3.18 5.64
C ALA A 129 3.50 2.86 4.20
N THR A 130 4.82 2.68 3.96
CA THR A 130 5.42 2.74 2.63
C THR A 130 5.43 1.42 1.85
N PRO A 131 5.75 0.24 2.42
CA PRO A 131 6.18 -0.92 1.63
C PRO A 131 5.14 -1.35 0.60
N THR A 132 4.04 -1.95 0.99
CA THR A 132 3.04 -2.47 0.03
C THR A 132 2.48 -1.37 -0.88
N ALA A 133 2.11 -0.20 -0.32
CA ALA A 133 1.49 0.87 -1.08
C ALA A 133 2.47 1.57 -2.02
N GLY A 134 3.68 1.87 -1.55
CA GLY A 134 4.72 2.51 -2.32
C GLY A 134 5.25 1.61 -3.44
N VAL A 135 5.54 0.33 -3.14
CA VAL A 135 5.97 -0.65 -4.16
C VAL A 135 4.88 -0.86 -5.22
N THR A 136 3.61 -0.94 -4.81
CA THR A 136 2.49 -1.04 -5.76
C THR A 136 2.43 0.16 -6.68
N ALA A 137 2.53 1.37 -6.16
CA ALA A 137 2.53 2.59 -6.95
C ALA A 137 3.75 2.66 -7.88
N LEU A 138 4.95 2.36 -7.37
CA LEU A 138 6.20 2.40 -8.13
C LEU A 138 6.19 1.40 -9.28
N GLN A 139 5.83 0.14 -9.02
CA GLN A 139 5.74 -0.88 -10.06
C GLN A 139 4.64 -0.56 -11.08
N GLY A 140 3.50 -0.04 -10.61
CA GLY A 140 2.40 0.38 -11.46
C GLY A 140 2.81 1.47 -12.45
N LEU A 141 3.55 2.45 -12.00
CA LEU A 141 4.00 3.58 -12.82
C LEU A 141 5.25 3.23 -13.65
N ARG A 142 6.31 2.71 -13.01
CA ARG A 142 7.62 2.49 -13.64
C ARG A 142 7.67 1.20 -14.45
N THR A 143 7.33 0.06 -13.84
CA THR A 143 7.54 -1.26 -14.44
C THR A 143 6.44 -1.60 -15.44
N HIS A 144 5.17 -1.47 -15.03
CA HIS A 144 4.02 -1.80 -15.86
C HIS A 144 3.58 -0.63 -16.74
N GLY A 145 3.53 0.58 -16.17
CA GLY A 145 3.14 1.81 -16.84
C GLY A 145 4.21 2.35 -17.79
N ARG A 146 5.49 2.08 -17.49
CA ARG A 146 6.65 2.63 -18.24
C ARG A 146 6.54 4.15 -18.40
N LEU A 147 6.12 4.82 -17.32
CA LEU A 147 5.96 6.26 -17.28
C LEU A 147 7.29 6.94 -17.55
N ALA A 148 7.30 7.88 -18.48
CA ALA A 148 8.46 8.68 -18.84
C ALA A 148 8.24 10.17 -18.51
N PRO A 149 9.32 10.96 -18.30
CA PRO A 149 9.20 12.40 -18.08
C PRO A 149 8.41 13.09 -19.20
N GLY A 150 7.57 14.05 -18.83
CA GLY A 150 6.72 14.83 -19.74
C GLY A 150 5.43 14.14 -20.19
N GLN A 151 5.22 12.87 -19.85
CA GLN A 151 3.98 12.18 -20.17
C GLN A 151 2.83 12.61 -19.24
N GLN A 152 1.60 12.49 -19.77
CA GLN A 152 0.36 12.75 -19.05
C GLN A 152 -0.10 11.48 -18.34
N VAL A 153 -0.17 11.52 -17.00
CA VAL A 153 -0.68 10.39 -16.21
C VAL A 153 -1.96 10.76 -15.46
N LEU A 154 -2.95 9.88 -15.53
CA LEU A 154 -4.13 9.96 -14.67
C LEU A 154 -4.01 8.91 -13.55
N VAL A 155 -4.16 9.36 -12.31
CA VAL A 155 -4.22 8.50 -11.10
C VAL A 155 -5.66 8.46 -10.61
N ASN A 156 -6.37 7.36 -10.83
CA ASN A 156 -7.72 7.15 -10.32
C ASN A 156 -7.67 6.54 -8.92
N GLY A 157 -8.33 7.20 -7.95
CA GLY A 157 -8.25 6.86 -6.52
C GLY A 157 -7.04 7.52 -5.83
N ALA A 158 -6.68 8.74 -6.27
CA ALA A 158 -5.49 9.48 -5.85
C ALA A 158 -5.40 9.78 -4.34
N SER A 159 -6.51 9.69 -3.59
CA SER A 159 -6.54 9.95 -2.14
C SER A 159 -6.42 8.70 -1.27
N GLY A 160 -6.43 7.51 -1.86
CA GLY A 160 -6.27 6.24 -1.13
C GLY A 160 -4.83 5.91 -0.79
N GLY A 161 -4.61 4.80 -0.06
CA GLY A 161 -3.29 4.36 0.38
C GLY A 161 -2.26 4.30 -0.75
N VAL A 162 -2.57 3.60 -1.85
CA VAL A 162 -1.68 3.50 -3.03
C VAL A 162 -1.67 4.79 -3.84
N GLY A 163 -2.84 5.45 -3.98
CA GLY A 163 -2.98 6.63 -4.82
C GLY A 163 -2.14 7.82 -4.35
N THR A 164 -2.01 8.02 -3.04
CA THR A 164 -1.19 9.11 -2.48
C THR A 164 0.29 8.94 -2.78
N PHE A 165 0.79 7.70 -2.83
CA PHE A 165 2.13 7.38 -3.32
C PHE A 165 2.24 7.57 -4.84
N ALA A 166 1.24 7.12 -5.59
CA ALA A 166 1.26 7.20 -7.05
C ALA A 166 1.37 8.64 -7.56
N VAL A 167 0.62 9.58 -6.97
CA VAL A 167 0.71 11.00 -7.32
C VAL A 167 2.13 11.52 -7.12
N GLN A 168 2.72 11.29 -5.96
CA GLN A 168 4.06 11.79 -5.61
C GLN A 168 5.16 11.14 -6.46
N ILE A 169 5.09 9.82 -6.66
CA ILE A 169 6.07 9.09 -7.48
C ILE A 169 5.97 9.54 -8.93
N ALA A 170 4.76 9.71 -9.49
CA ALA A 170 4.59 10.20 -10.86
C ALA A 170 5.16 11.61 -11.05
N ALA A 171 4.92 12.53 -10.12
CA ALA A 171 5.52 13.87 -10.11
C ALA A 171 7.06 13.79 -10.02
N THR A 172 7.59 12.92 -9.15
CA THR A 172 9.03 12.68 -9.01
C THR A 172 9.67 12.14 -10.29
N LEU A 173 8.93 11.33 -11.07
CA LEU A 173 9.35 10.82 -12.37
C LEU A 173 9.22 11.87 -13.50
N GLY A 174 8.78 13.09 -13.19
CA GLY A 174 8.67 14.19 -14.15
C GLY A 174 7.45 14.13 -15.07
N ALA A 175 6.41 13.40 -14.69
CA ALA A 175 5.15 13.35 -15.43
C ALA A 175 4.24 14.53 -15.08
N THR A 176 3.30 14.87 -15.96
CA THR A 176 2.19 15.76 -15.65
C THR A 176 1.05 14.93 -15.06
N VAL A 177 0.68 15.20 -13.81
CA VAL A 177 -0.20 14.36 -13.01
C VAL A 177 -1.62 14.91 -12.93
N THR A 178 -2.59 14.14 -13.41
CA THR A 178 -4.02 14.36 -13.15
C THR A 178 -4.48 13.38 -12.07
N ALA A 179 -4.92 13.90 -10.93
CA ALA A 179 -5.44 13.12 -9.81
C ALA A 179 -6.97 13.10 -9.82
N VAL A 180 -7.58 11.92 -9.64
CA VAL A 180 -9.03 11.76 -9.49
C VAL A 180 -9.35 11.41 -8.04
N CYS A 181 -10.13 12.26 -7.37
CA CYS A 181 -10.54 12.08 -5.97
C CYS A 181 -11.88 12.77 -5.71
N SER A 182 -12.42 12.67 -4.48
CA SER A 182 -13.62 13.42 -4.06
C SER A 182 -13.26 14.84 -3.61
N THR A 183 -14.27 15.73 -3.56
CA THR A 183 -14.16 17.15 -3.16
C THR A 183 -13.28 17.35 -1.94
N ARG A 184 -13.49 16.58 -0.87
CA ARG A 184 -12.75 16.69 0.40
C ARG A 184 -11.24 16.43 0.28
N ASN A 185 -10.80 15.77 -0.80
CA ASN A 185 -9.41 15.35 -1.00
C ASN A 185 -8.66 16.20 -2.06
N VAL A 186 -9.32 17.16 -2.71
CA VAL A 186 -8.73 17.99 -3.78
C VAL A 186 -7.49 18.74 -3.28
N ALA A 187 -7.58 19.37 -2.11
CA ALA A 187 -6.45 20.10 -1.52
C ALA A 187 -5.27 19.17 -1.19
N GLN A 188 -5.54 17.95 -0.74
CA GLN A 188 -4.50 16.94 -0.48
C GLN A 188 -3.80 16.53 -1.79
N ALA A 189 -4.55 16.19 -2.84
CA ALA A 189 -3.98 15.78 -4.11
C ALA A 189 -3.06 16.85 -4.71
N ARG A 190 -3.46 18.13 -4.64
CA ARG A 190 -2.61 19.25 -5.08
C ARG A 190 -1.32 19.36 -4.26
N ARG A 191 -1.39 19.24 -2.93
CA ARG A 191 -0.18 19.26 -2.06
C ARG A 191 0.77 18.12 -2.36
N LEU A 192 0.26 16.97 -2.79
CA LEU A 192 1.05 15.79 -3.16
C LEU A 192 1.70 15.89 -4.55
N GLY A 193 1.46 16.98 -5.31
CA GLY A 193 2.10 17.23 -6.60
C GLY A 193 1.21 16.91 -7.81
N ALA A 194 -0.12 16.86 -7.66
CA ALA A 194 -1.01 16.79 -8.81
C ALA A 194 -1.12 18.17 -9.48
N ASP A 195 -0.83 18.24 -10.80
CA ASP A 195 -0.97 19.43 -11.63
C ASP A 195 -2.46 19.76 -11.86
N THR A 196 -3.26 18.73 -12.07
CA THR A 196 -4.71 18.83 -12.26
C THR A 196 -5.41 17.87 -11.30
N VAL A 197 -6.53 18.32 -10.73
CA VAL A 197 -7.37 17.47 -9.89
C VAL A 197 -8.80 17.47 -10.40
N ILE A 198 -9.29 16.27 -10.70
CA ILE A 198 -10.67 16.01 -11.12
C ILE A 198 -11.46 15.53 -9.90
N ASP A 199 -12.47 16.29 -9.53
CA ASP A 199 -13.43 15.92 -8.49
C ASP A 199 -14.53 15.04 -9.10
N TYR A 200 -14.43 13.72 -8.89
CA TYR A 200 -15.38 12.76 -9.48
C TYR A 200 -16.83 12.94 -8.99
N THR A 201 -17.05 13.75 -7.94
CA THR A 201 -18.41 14.07 -7.47
C THR A 201 -19.06 15.16 -8.29
N GLN A 202 -18.27 15.91 -9.08
CA GLN A 202 -18.72 17.03 -9.90
C GLN A 202 -18.59 16.77 -11.40
N GLU A 203 -17.55 16.04 -11.80
CA GLU A 203 -17.25 15.80 -13.20
C GLU A 203 -16.76 14.36 -13.47
N ASP A 204 -16.99 13.87 -14.68
CA ASP A 204 -16.53 12.56 -15.10
C ASP A 204 -15.27 12.71 -15.97
N PHE A 205 -14.14 12.19 -15.48
CA PHE A 205 -12.86 12.24 -16.19
C PHE A 205 -12.88 11.58 -17.57
N THR A 206 -13.87 10.71 -17.83
CA THR A 206 -14.01 10.04 -19.14
C THR A 206 -14.68 10.92 -20.19
N GLN A 207 -15.27 12.06 -19.79
CA GLN A 207 -15.99 12.98 -20.68
C GLN A 207 -15.22 14.27 -21.01
N GLY A 208 -14.08 14.50 -20.34
CA GLY A 208 -13.31 15.77 -20.48
C GLY A 208 -12.53 15.95 -21.78
N GLY A 209 -12.53 14.97 -22.69
CA GLY A 209 -11.81 15.05 -23.98
C GLY A 209 -10.28 14.92 -23.87
N GLN A 210 -9.71 14.97 -22.68
CA GLN A 210 -8.28 14.78 -22.45
C GLN A 210 -7.88 13.32 -22.64
N ARG A 211 -6.65 13.10 -23.14
CA ARG A 211 -6.07 11.77 -23.30
C ARG A 211 -4.81 11.63 -22.48
N TYR A 212 -4.59 10.44 -21.93
CA TYR A 212 -3.49 10.13 -21.04
C TYR A 212 -2.56 9.08 -21.63
N ASP A 213 -1.26 9.29 -21.46
CA ASP A 213 -0.24 8.31 -21.83
C ASP A 213 -0.24 7.12 -20.88
N LEU A 214 -0.58 7.37 -19.60
CA LEU A 214 -0.78 6.34 -18.60
C LEU A 214 -2.03 6.63 -17.78
N ILE A 215 -2.86 5.60 -17.55
CA ILE A 215 -3.88 5.60 -16.51
C ILE A 215 -3.45 4.57 -15.49
N PHE A 216 -3.20 5.02 -14.25
CA PHE A 216 -2.97 4.16 -13.10
C PHE A 216 -4.23 4.16 -12.23
N ASP A 217 -4.88 3.01 -12.16
CA ASP A 217 -6.19 2.86 -11.52
C ASP A 217 -6.12 1.98 -10.27
N THR A 218 -6.65 2.49 -9.17
CA THR A 218 -6.72 1.77 -7.89
C THR A 218 -8.16 1.54 -7.40
N VAL A 219 -9.16 1.85 -8.25
CA VAL A 219 -10.58 1.81 -7.88
C VAL A 219 -11.38 0.82 -8.72
N GLY A 220 -11.16 0.77 -10.03
CA GLY A 220 -11.87 -0.14 -10.93
C GLY A 220 -13.34 0.22 -11.16
N ASN A 221 -13.70 1.51 -11.08
CA ASN A 221 -15.09 1.97 -11.12
C ASN A 221 -15.58 2.37 -12.52
N ARG A 222 -14.85 2.06 -13.56
CA ARG A 222 -15.21 2.28 -14.97
C ARG A 222 -15.00 1.02 -15.79
N SER A 223 -15.72 0.92 -16.89
CA SER A 223 -15.53 -0.17 -17.85
C SER A 223 -14.21 -0.02 -18.62
N VAL A 224 -13.70 -1.13 -19.14
CA VAL A 224 -12.50 -1.15 -20.00
C VAL A 224 -12.68 -0.24 -21.23
N ALA A 225 -13.90 -0.11 -21.75
CA ALA A 225 -14.20 0.76 -22.89
C ALA A 225 -14.08 2.25 -22.55
N GLU A 226 -14.58 2.66 -21.38
CA GLU A 226 -14.48 4.03 -20.89
C GLU A 226 -13.01 4.43 -20.64
N TYR A 227 -12.22 3.57 -19.96
CA TYR A 227 -10.78 3.82 -19.81
C TYR A 227 -10.08 3.97 -21.17
N ARG A 228 -10.43 3.12 -22.14
CA ARG A 228 -9.84 3.16 -23.47
C ARG A 228 -10.12 4.46 -24.23
N GLN A 229 -11.28 5.07 -24.03
CA GLN A 229 -11.66 6.34 -24.68
C GLN A 229 -10.72 7.50 -24.30
N VAL A 230 -10.20 7.50 -23.10
CA VAL A 230 -9.32 8.57 -22.57
C VAL A 230 -7.84 8.19 -22.58
N LEU A 231 -7.49 7.03 -23.13
CA LEU A 231 -6.09 6.69 -23.40
C LEU A 231 -5.60 7.33 -24.72
N ALA A 232 -4.35 7.76 -24.72
CA ALA A 232 -3.64 8.10 -25.94
C ALA A 232 -3.52 6.86 -26.86
N PRO A 233 -3.28 7.00 -28.16
CA PRO A 233 -3.19 5.87 -29.10
C PRO A 233 -2.18 4.78 -28.69
N GLN A 234 -1.06 5.18 -28.08
CA GLN A 234 -0.01 4.29 -27.53
C GLN A 234 -0.06 4.22 -26.01
N GLY A 235 -1.13 4.70 -25.39
CA GLY A 235 -1.29 4.81 -23.95
C GLY A 235 -1.35 3.46 -23.25
N ARG A 236 -1.13 3.48 -21.94
CA ARG A 236 -1.15 2.31 -21.07
C ARG A 236 -2.21 2.47 -20.00
N PHE A 237 -2.90 1.39 -19.70
CA PHE A 237 -3.78 1.28 -18.55
C PHE A 237 -3.27 0.18 -17.62
N VAL A 238 -3.03 0.53 -16.38
CA VAL A 238 -2.56 -0.38 -15.33
C VAL A 238 -3.50 -0.26 -14.14
N THR A 239 -4.08 -1.36 -13.72
CA THR A 239 -4.98 -1.37 -12.55
C THR A 239 -4.56 -2.39 -11.51
N THR A 240 -4.70 -2.00 -10.24
CA THR A 240 -4.53 -2.88 -9.07
C THR A 240 -5.81 -3.63 -8.74
N THR A 241 -6.94 -3.20 -9.30
CA THR A 241 -8.24 -3.86 -9.16
C THR A 241 -8.38 -4.93 -10.25
N PHE A 242 -8.74 -6.15 -9.86
CA PHE A 242 -8.90 -7.23 -10.83
C PHE A 242 -10.12 -7.00 -11.71
N LEU A 243 -9.89 -6.67 -12.99
CA LEU A 243 -10.90 -6.54 -14.02
C LEU A 243 -10.89 -7.81 -14.91
N PRO A 244 -11.89 -8.71 -14.80
CA PRO A 244 -11.90 -9.98 -15.54
C PRO A 244 -11.82 -9.80 -17.07
N ALA A 245 -12.40 -8.73 -17.60
CA ALA A 245 -12.37 -8.40 -19.03
C ALA A 245 -10.94 -8.22 -19.56
N LEU A 246 -10.00 -7.74 -18.73
CA LEU A 246 -8.60 -7.58 -19.12
C LEU A 246 -7.86 -8.91 -19.16
N ALA A 247 -8.17 -9.83 -18.26
CA ALA A 247 -7.58 -11.17 -18.27
C ALA A 247 -7.91 -11.93 -19.57
N LEU A 248 -9.13 -11.75 -20.09
CA LEU A 248 -9.61 -12.42 -21.30
C LEU A 248 -9.20 -11.72 -22.61
N ARG A 249 -9.18 -10.39 -22.63
CA ARG A 249 -9.04 -9.58 -23.85
C ARG A 249 -7.72 -8.83 -23.96
N GLY A 250 -6.98 -8.68 -22.86
CA GLY A 250 -5.73 -7.89 -22.81
C GLY A 250 -4.69 -8.31 -23.87
N PRO A 251 -4.35 -9.62 -24.00
CA PRO A 251 -3.38 -10.07 -24.99
C PRO A 251 -3.81 -9.84 -26.45
N TRP A 252 -5.11 -9.86 -26.71
CA TRP A 252 -5.64 -9.64 -28.06
C TRP A 252 -5.68 -8.15 -28.42
N LEU A 253 -5.98 -7.27 -27.47
CA LEU A 253 -5.95 -5.82 -27.66
C LEU A 253 -4.52 -5.33 -27.96
N ALA A 254 -3.52 -5.84 -27.24
CA ALA A 254 -2.12 -5.50 -27.42
C ALA A 254 -1.57 -5.87 -28.83
N ARG A 255 -2.06 -6.98 -29.42
CA ARG A 255 -1.62 -7.46 -30.75
C ARG A 255 -2.08 -6.58 -31.91
N ARG A 256 -3.07 -5.70 -31.71
CA ARG A 256 -3.63 -4.84 -32.77
C ARG A 256 -3.03 -3.44 -32.80
N GLY A 257 -1.90 -3.19 -32.11
CA GLY A 257 -1.24 -1.89 -32.12
C GLY A 257 -2.00 -0.78 -31.39
N GLY A 258 -3.00 -1.14 -30.56
CA GLY A 258 -3.75 -0.20 -29.71
C GLY A 258 -3.14 -0.03 -28.32
N PRO A 259 -3.83 0.71 -27.43
CA PRO A 259 -3.39 0.92 -26.06
C PRO A 259 -3.19 -0.41 -25.32
N SER A 260 -2.14 -0.48 -24.48
CA SER A 260 -1.89 -1.63 -23.61
C SER A 260 -2.72 -1.50 -22.36
N MET A 261 -3.46 -2.57 -21.98
CA MET A 261 -4.33 -2.57 -20.80
C MET A 261 -4.13 -3.86 -20.00
N GLN A 262 -3.81 -3.74 -18.70
CA GLN A 262 -3.51 -4.91 -17.86
C GLN A 262 -3.93 -4.74 -16.40
N ASN A 263 -4.27 -5.87 -15.78
CA ASN A 263 -4.27 -6.00 -14.32
C ASN A 263 -2.82 -6.15 -13.84
N MET A 264 -2.52 -5.61 -12.67
CA MET A 264 -1.24 -5.86 -12.02
C MET A 264 -1.43 -6.41 -10.61
N MET A 265 -0.45 -7.15 -10.15
CA MET A 265 -0.26 -7.50 -8.76
C MET A 265 1.19 -7.16 -8.43
N ALA A 266 1.37 -6.28 -7.46
CA ALA A 266 2.71 -5.92 -7.00
C ALA A 266 3.38 -7.11 -6.30
N LYS A 267 4.69 -7.16 -6.38
CA LYS A 267 5.52 -8.15 -5.68
C LYS A 267 6.48 -7.43 -4.76
N PRO A 268 6.69 -7.91 -3.54
CA PRO A 268 7.76 -7.39 -2.70
C PRO A 268 9.08 -7.43 -3.49
N ASP A 269 9.77 -6.32 -3.49
CA ASP A 269 11.03 -6.16 -4.20
C ASP A 269 11.95 -5.25 -3.37
N ARG A 270 13.14 -5.75 -3.10
CA ARG A 270 14.14 -5.08 -2.26
C ARG A 270 14.67 -3.79 -2.89
N ASP A 271 14.91 -3.80 -4.18
CA ASP A 271 15.49 -2.64 -4.88
C ASP A 271 14.43 -1.53 -5.01
N ASP A 272 13.14 -1.90 -5.15
CA ASP A 272 12.03 -0.96 -5.06
C ASP A 272 11.92 -0.34 -3.66
N LEU A 273 12.08 -1.15 -2.60
CA LEU A 273 12.08 -0.65 -1.21
C LEU A 273 13.26 0.29 -0.96
N ALA A 274 14.46 -0.05 -1.45
CA ALA A 274 15.64 0.81 -1.33
C ALA A 274 15.46 2.13 -2.08
N PHE A 275 14.86 2.12 -3.27
CA PHE A 275 14.52 3.33 -4.01
C PHE A 275 13.53 4.21 -3.24
N LEU A 276 12.49 3.62 -2.66
CA LEU A 276 11.51 4.34 -1.83
C LEU A 276 12.15 4.89 -0.56
N ALA A 277 13.06 4.16 0.08
CA ALA A 277 13.83 4.64 1.23
C ALA A 277 14.61 5.92 0.89
N GLY A 278 15.26 5.96 -0.28
CA GLY A 278 15.94 7.16 -0.77
C GLY A 278 15.00 8.35 -0.96
N LEU A 279 13.81 8.14 -1.54
CA LEU A 279 12.82 9.21 -1.70
C LEU A 279 12.28 9.73 -0.36
N LEU A 280 12.11 8.85 0.63
CA LEU A 280 11.71 9.24 1.99
C LEU A 280 12.81 10.08 2.67
N GLU A 281 14.07 9.66 2.56
CA GLU A 281 15.23 10.37 3.11
C GLU A 281 15.39 11.76 2.50
N GLU A 282 15.24 11.86 1.18
CA GLU A 282 15.27 13.11 0.42
C GLU A 282 14.01 13.98 0.62
N ARG A 283 13.01 13.50 1.37
CA ARG A 283 11.69 14.16 1.54
C ARG A 283 10.95 14.44 0.23
N ARG A 284 11.23 13.66 -0.79
CA ARG A 284 10.53 13.68 -2.10
C ARG A 284 9.31 12.77 -2.10
N LEU A 285 9.15 11.98 -1.05
CA LEU A 285 8.01 11.14 -0.78
C LEU A 285 7.63 11.33 0.69
N THR A 286 6.37 11.69 0.94
CA THR A 286 5.81 11.84 2.29
C THR A 286 4.56 10.98 2.40
N PRO A 287 4.59 9.89 3.18
CA PRO A 287 3.42 9.06 3.38
C PRO A 287 2.26 9.86 4.02
N VAL A 288 1.06 9.67 3.49
CA VAL A 288 -0.14 10.26 4.08
C VAL A 288 -0.72 9.24 5.06
N ILE A 289 -0.64 9.53 6.34
CA ILE A 289 -1.24 8.72 7.40
C ILE A 289 -2.57 9.37 7.79
N ASP A 290 -3.65 8.60 7.62
CA ASP A 290 -5.01 9.04 7.95
C ASP A 290 -5.31 8.83 9.43
N ARG A 291 -5.00 7.63 9.95
CA ARG A 291 -5.25 7.25 11.35
C ARG A 291 -4.19 6.29 11.87
N CYS A 292 -4.02 6.34 13.20
CA CYS A 292 -3.25 5.37 13.97
C CYS A 292 -4.15 4.69 15.00
N TYR A 293 -3.97 3.38 15.16
CA TYR A 293 -4.69 2.55 16.12
C TYR A 293 -3.69 1.77 16.96
N PRO A 294 -3.95 1.54 18.25
CA PRO A 294 -3.21 0.57 19.03
C PRO A 294 -3.44 -0.86 18.49
N LEU A 295 -2.52 -1.78 18.78
CA LEU A 295 -2.55 -3.15 18.25
C LEU A 295 -3.84 -3.92 18.64
N ASP A 296 -4.35 -3.71 19.83
CA ASP A 296 -5.60 -4.33 20.32
C ASP A 296 -6.87 -3.79 19.61
N GLU A 297 -6.78 -2.61 18.98
CA GLU A 297 -7.84 -2.03 18.14
C GLU A 297 -7.71 -2.35 16.64
N THR A 298 -6.86 -3.31 16.25
CA THR A 298 -6.68 -3.69 14.84
C THR A 298 -7.99 -4.07 14.14
N ALA A 299 -8.96 -4.65 14.86
CA ALA A 299 -10.27 -4.97 14.30
C ALA A 299 -11.01 -3.71 13.82
N ASP A 300 -10.97 -2.62 14.58
CA ASP A 300 -11.60 -1.35 14.24
C ASP A 300 -10.85 -0.65 13.09
N ALA A 301 -9.52 -0.74 13.10
CA ALA A 301 -8.69 -0.26 12.01
C ALA A 301 -9.02 -0.97 10.68
N LEU A 302 -9.23 -2.29 10.69
CA LEU A 302 -9.65 -3.07 9.52
C LEU A 302 -11.07 -2.70 9.07
N ARG A 303 -12.03 -2.52 10.00
CA ARG A 303 -13.39 -2.03 9.65
C ARG A 303 -13.32 -0.67 8.96
N TYR A 304 -12.48 0.23 9.49
CA TYR A 304 -12.30 1.55 8.91
C TYR A 304 -11.75 1.51 7.48
N VAL A 305 -10.72 0.68 7.22
CA VAL A 305 -10.19 0.50 5.86
C VAL A 305 -11.20 -0.20 4.95
N GLY A 306 -11.90 -1.22 5.45
CA GLY A 306 -12.93 -1.94 4.72
C GLY A 306 -14.12 -1.08 4.28
N ALA A 307 -14.43 -0.01 5.04
CA ALA A 307 -15.45 0.97 4.65
C ALA A 307 -15.04 1.82 3.42
N GLY A 308 -13.77 1.75 2.96
CA GLY A 308 -13.31 2.37 1.72
C GLY A 308 -13.14 3.90 1.78
N HIS A 309 -13.10 4.49 2.97
CA HIS A 309 -13.06 5.94 3.14
C HIS A 309 -11.72 6.49 3.66
N ALA A 310 -10.72 5.62 3.84
CA ALA A 310 -9.39 6.03 4.28
C ALA A 310 -8.73 7.02 3.30
N ARG A 311 -8.16 8.09 3.85
CA ARG A 311 -7.55 9.21 3.10
C ARG A 311 -6.02 9.10 3.06
N GLY A 312 -5.52 7.90 2.91
CA GLY A 312 -4.11 7.52 2.99
C GLY A 312 -3.95 6.16 3.65
N LYS A 313 -2.88 6.00 4.45
CA LYS A 313 -2.57 4.77 5.16
C LYS A 313 -3.12 4.79 6.59
N VAL A 314 -3.46 3.62 7.07
CA VAL A 314 -3.88 3.38 8.46
C VAL A 314 -2.80 2.55 9.14
N ILE A 315 -2.32 3.04 10.29
CA ILE A 315 -1.19 2.47 11.02
C ILE A 315 -1.70 1.76 12.26
N VAL A 316 -1.05 0.65 12.60
CA VAL A 316 -1.24 -0.11 13.85
C VAL A 316 0.08 -0.08 14.63
N VAL A 317 0.00 0.25 15.93
CA VAL A 317 1.16 0.44 16.80
C VAL A 317 1.03 -0.50 18.01
N PRO A 318 2.00 -1.40 18.25
CA PRO A 318 2.06 -2.18 19.48
C PRO A 318 2.26 -1.30 20.73
N GLU A 319 1.71 -1.71 21.86
CA GLU A 319 1.87 -1.02 23.15
C GLU A 319 3.36 -1.01 23.58
N GLY A 320 3.84 0.13 24.10
CA GLY A 320 5.24 0.27 24.56
C GLY A 320 6.28 0.33 23.45
N ALA A 321 5.86 0.45 22.18
CA ALA A 321 6.78 0.78 21.11
C ALA A 321 7.31 2.21 21.32
N ASP A 322 8.62 2.36 21.65
CA ASP A 322 9.31 3.65 21.83
C ASP A 322 9.51 4.43 20.50
N GLY A 323 8.49 4.42 19.68
CA GLY A 323 8.34 5.34 18.57
C GLY A 323 7.28 6.34 19.01
N SER A 324 7.67 7.61 19.17
CA SER A 324 6.73 8.69 19.43
C SER A 324 5.46 8.45 18.59
N ALA A 325 4.33 8.23 19.28
CA ALA A 325 3.04 8.21 18.63
C ALA A 325 3.03 9.39 17.65
N PRO A 326 2.62 9.24 16.38
CA PRO A 326 2.59 10.36 15.47
C PRO A 326 1.87 11.49 16.20
N THR A 327 2.59 12.55 16.51
CA THR A 327 1.99 13.73 17.10
C THR A 327 0.83 14.09 16.18
N ALA A 328 -0.32 14.46 16.73
CA ALA A 328 -1.57 14.82 16.03
C ALA A 328 -1.39 15.85 14.89
N ALA A 329 -0.19 16.29 14.61
CA ALA A 329 0.22 17.18 13.53
C ALA A 329 0.11 16.55 12.13
N HIS A 330 0.01 15.21 11.99
CA HIS A 330 -0.21 14.52 10.71
C HIS A 330 -1.68 14.09 10.51
N ALA A 331 -2.50 14.14 11.55
CA ALA A 331 -3.94 14.04 11.38
C ALA A 331 -4.41 15.31 10.67
N ILE A 332 -5.02 15.17 9.51
CA ILE A 332 -5.62 16.28 8.77
C ILE A 332 -6.70 16.88 9.68
N ALA A 333 -6.43 18.03 10.29
CA ALA A 333 -7.42 18.75 11.09
C ALA A 333 -8.65 19.04 10.21
N GLU A 334 -9.80 18.54 10.61
CA GLU A 334 -11.10 18.90 10.02
C GLU A 334 -11.32 20.40 10.27
N PRO A 335 -11.67 21.18 9.25
CA PRO A 335 -12.13 22.55 9.47
C PRO A 335 -13.62 22.48 9.88
N GLY A 336 -13.91 22.41 11.17
CA GLY A 336 -15.30 22.48 11.60
C GLY A 336 -15.67 21.85 12.93
N ASP A 337 -14.83 21.95 13.98
CA ASP A 337 -15.27 21.79 15.36
C ASP A 337 -14.61 22.88 16.21
N ARG A 338 -15.24 24.04 16.24
CA ARG A 338 -15.14 24.99 17.36
C ARG A 338 -16.55 25.29 17.86
N PRO A 339 -16.69 25.31 19.19
CA PRO A 339 -17.97 25.53 19.86
C PRO A 339 -18.61 26.87 19.54
#